data_7466d81d236d25b4fc7aa22f979a976d
#
_entry.id   7466d81d236d25b4fc7aa22f979a976d
#
_cell.length_a   1.000
_cell.length_b   1.000
_cell.length_c   1.000
_cell.angle_alpha   90.00
_cell.angle_beta   90.00
_cell.angle_gamma   90.00
#
_symmetry.space_group_name_H-M   'P 1'
#
loop_
_entity.id
_entity.type
_entity.pdbx_description
1 polymer ?
#
loop_
_entity_poly.entity_id
_entity_poly.type
_entity_poly.pdbx_seq_one_letter_code
_entity_poly.pdbx_strand_id
1 'polypeptide(L)'
;GDLGKVTYAKLPDERKEQYRILTRFTREHTVEKKPLSKVCEQNHMRQMLKSQSIFSKNGMNIVEYTAENGILTCDYVHKPLLEDVILKASEERNVSEIYRLMDLLYEEILHSSEQIAWKDNILYTLDIGIEENENLYGPILKLGFLDMNFRNAFYCDGELLWFDQEWVLEAVPAKFILYHALI
;
A
#
# COMPACT_ATOMS: atom_id res chain seq x y z
N GLY A 1 -26.58 10.00 17.20
CA GLY A 1 -26.13 9.80 16.05
C GLY A 1 -25.05 10.57 15.34
N ASP A 2 -24.02 9.85 14.87
CA ASP A 2 -22.81 10.39 14.22
C ASP A 2 -23.01 10.76 12.73
N LEU A 3 -24.19 10.61 12.16
CA LEU A 3 -24.46 10.84 10.73
C LEU A 3 -24.27 12.29 10.28
N GLY A 4 -24.30 13.26 11.19
CA GLY A 4 -24.12 14.69 10.86
C GLY A 4 -22.69 15.13 10.57
N LYS A 5 -21.69 14.32 10.94
CA LYS A 5 -20.26 14.65 10.77
C LYS A 5 -19.64 14.07 9.49
N VAL A 6 -20.29 13.06 8.87
CA VAL A 6 -19.77 12.35 7.70
C VAL A 6 -20.20 13.06 6.42
N THR A 7 -19.24 13.40 5.55
CA THR A 7 -19.50 13.99 4.22
C THR A 7 -19.59 12.95 3.13
N TYR A 8 -18.82 11.88 3.25
CA TYR A 8 -18.76 10.78 2.29
C TYR A 8 -18.35 9.49 2.98
N ALA A 9 -18.91 8.36 2.54
CA ALA A 9 -18.53 7.04 3.01
C ALA A 9 -18.40 6.06 1.84
N LYS A 10 -17.37 5.22 1.86
CA LYS A 10 -17.13 4.14 0.90
C LYS A 10 -17.20 2.79 1.61
N LEU A 11 -18.08 1.92 1.10
CA LEU A 11 -18.23 0.55 1.58
C LEU A 11 -17.80 -0.43 0.48
N PRO A 12 -16.80 -1.30 0.73
CA PRO A 12 -16.38 -2.31 -0.23
C PRO A 12 -17.27 -3.56 -0.15
N ASP A 13 -18.40 -3.55 -0.86
CA ASP A 13 -19.39 -4.64 -0.85
C ASP A 13 -18.84 -5.96 -1.43
N GLU A 14 -17.85 -5.89 -2.30
CA GLU A 14 -17.23 -7.03 -2.97
C GLU A 14 -16.25 -7.82 -2.08
N ARG A 15 -15.80 -7.25 -0.97
CA ARG A 15 -14.86 -7.91 -0.06
C ARG A 15 -15.57 -8.91 0.86
N LYS A 16 -14.87 -10.01 1.21
CA LYS A 16 -15.33 -10.91 2.28
C LYS A 16 -15.44 -10.13 3.59
N GLU A 17 -16.40 -10.52 4.43
CA GLU A 17 -16.74 -9.83 5.69
C GLU A 17 -15.52 -9.53 6.57
N GLN A 18 -14.58 -10.49 6.67
CA GLN A 18 -13.36 -10.35 7.47
C GLN A 18 -12.38 -9.26 6.96
N TYR A 19 -12.61 -8.70 5.78
CA TYR A 19 -11.77 -7.66 5.16
C TYR A 19 -12.53 -6.37 4.88
N ARG A 20 -13.79 -6.27 5.32
CA ARG A 20 -14.61 -5.09 5.07
C ARG A 20 -14.27 -3.98 6.06
N ILE A 21 -13.80 -2.86 5.52
CA ILE A 21 -13.53 -1.63 6.26
C ILE A 21 -14.40 -0.54 5.66
N LEU A 22 -15.22 0.09 6.49
CA LEU A 22 -15.95 1.30 6.12
C LEU A 22 -15.00 2.49 6.20
N THR A 23 -14.77 3.17 5.10
CA THR A 23 -14.03 4.43 5.07
C THR A 23 -15.01 5.60 5.09
N ARG A 24 -14.82 6.52 6.02
CA ARG A 24 -15.63 7.72 6.20
C ARG A 24 -14.76 8.97 6.11
N PHE A 25 -15.26 9.98 5.41
CA PHE A 25 -14.65 11.31 5.36
C PHE A 25 -15.53 12.25 6.17
N THR A 26 -14.94 12.97 7.11
CA THR A 26 -15.66 13.83 8.03
C THR A 26 -15.54 15.30 7.66
N ARG A 27 -16.45 16.13 8.19
CA ARG A 27 -16.40 17.59 8.02
C ARG A 27 -15.21 18.24 8.73
N GLU A 28 -14.60 17.52 9.65
CA GLU A 28 -13.40 17.95 10.39
C GLU A 28 -12.10 17.67 9.62
N HIS A 29 -12.22 17.32 8.32
CA HIS A 29 -11.09 16.95 7.46
C HIS A 29 -10.29 15.77 8.00
N THR A 30 -10.96 14.76 8.52
CA THR A 30 -10.38 13.49 8.94
C THR A 30 -10.92 12.33 8.11
N VAL A 31 -10.12 11.27 8.04
CA VAL A 31 -10.51 10.00 7.44
C VAL A 31 -10.58 8.94 8.53
N GLU A 32 -11.71 8.26 8.62
CA GLU A 32 -11.93 7.18 9.57
C GLU A 32 -12.04 5.84 8.85
N LYS A 33 -11.38 4.84 9.38
CA LYS A 33 -11.44 3.44 8.94
C LYS A 33 -12.11 2.61 10.05
N LYS A 34 -13.31 2.14 9.79
CA LYS A 34 -14.08 1.34 10.75
C LYS A 34 -14.21 -0.10 10.26
N PRO A 35 -13.78 -1.11 11.03
CA PRO A 35 -13.99 -2.51 10.67
C PRO A 35 -15.48 -2.86 10.79
N LEU A 36 -15.99 -3.68 9.88
CA LEU A 36 -17.38 -4.12 9.91
C LEU A 36 -17.57 -5.44 10.68
N SER A 37 -16.49 -6.07 11.10
CA SER A 37 -16.52 -7.25 11.94
C SER A 37 -15.40 -7.24 12.97
N LYS A 38 -15.58 -7.99 14.05
CA LYS A 38 -14.54 -8.13 15.07
C LYS A 38 -13.31 -8.89 14.54
N VAL A 39 -13.49 -9.79 13.60
CA VAL A 39 -12.40 -10.50 12.94
C VAL A 39 -11.57 -9.55 12.08
N CYS A 40 -12.23 -8.64 11.37
CA CYS A 40 -11.55 -7.58 10.61
C CYS A 40 -10.71 -6.68 11.53
N GLU A 41 -11.27 -6.23 12.64
CA GLU A 41 -10.56 -5.42 13.64
C GLU A 41 -9.31 -6.13 14.17
N GLN A 42 -9.45 -7.39 14.60
CA GLN A 42 -8.38 -8.14 15.25
C GLN A 42 -7.24 -8.54 14.31
N ASN A 43 -7.52 -8.76 13.05
CA ASN A 43 -6.55 -9.26 12.08
C ASN A 43 -6.16 -8.19 11.04
N HIS A 44 -7.11 -7.72 10.27
CA HIS A 44 -6.84 -6.89 9.09
C HIS A 44 -6.44 -5.45 9.46
N MET A 45 -7.18 -4.82 10.36
CA MET A 45 -6.83 -3.48 10.84
C MET A 45 -5.52 -3.49 11.66
N ARG A 46 -5.28 -4.55 12.42
CA ARG A 46 -4.00 -4.72 13.12
C ARG A 46 -2.84 -4.87 12.15
N GLN A 47 -3.04 -5.54 11.00
CA GLN A 47 -2.03 -5.63 9.95
C GLN A 47 -1.72 -4.25 9.34
N MET A 48 -2.72 -3.39 9.14
CA MET A 48 -2.49 -2.01 8.67
C MET A 48 -1.59 -1.22 9.64
N LEU A 49 -1.86 -1.30 10.94
CA LEU A 49 -1.03 -0.64 11.96
C LEU A 49 0.39 -1.22 12.01
N LYS A 50 0.53 -2.53 11.84
CA LYS A 50 1.83 -3.19 11.76
C LYS A 50 2.62 -2.72 10.53
N SER A 51 1.99 -2.61 9.37
CA SER A 51 2.61 -2.08 8.14
C SER A 51 3.06 -0.63 8.33
N GLN A 52 2.22 0.21 8.93
CA GLN A 52 2.56 1.59 9.29
C GLN A 52 3.83 1.64 10.16
N SER A 53 3.91 0.82 11.19
CA SER A 53 5.07 0.76 12.08
C SER A 53 6.34 0.32 11.33
N ILE A 54 6.25 -0.66 10.43
CA ILE A 54 7.37 -1.14 9.63
C ILE A 54 7.87 -0.04 8.68
N PHE A 55 6.96 0.64 7.97
CA PHE A 55 7.30 1.74 7.07
C PHE A 55 8.03 2.87 7.81
N SER A 56 7.47 3.31 8.93
CA SER A 56 8.08 4.37 9.75
C SER A 56 9.46 3.96 10.27
N LYS A 57 9.63 2.72 10.70
CA LYS A 57 10.93 2.18 11.15
C LYS A 57 11.96 2.13 10.03
N ASN A 58 11.53 1.89 8.79
CA ASN A 58 12.40 1.88 7.62
C ASN A 58 12.64 3.29 7.04
N GLY A 59 12.17 4.34 7.71
CA GLY A 59 12.35 5.72 7.27
C GLY A 59 11.47 6.13 6.08
N MET A 60 10.41 5.37 5.80
CA MET A 60 9.47 5.66 4.73
C MET A 60 8.31 6.54 5.24
N ASN A 61 7.84 7.43 4.39
CA ASN A 61 6.69 8.27 4.70
C ASN A 61 5.39 7.46 4.55
N ILE A 62 4.63 7.36 5.62
CA ILE A 62 3.32 6.72 5.64
C ILE A 62 2.33 7.55 6.44
N VAL A 63 1.08 7.61 6.01
CA VAL A 63 0.00 8.27 6.75
C VAL A 63 -0.16 7.57 8.10
N GLU A 64 -0.06 8.34 9.17
CA GLU A 64 -0.18 7.82 10.53
C GLU A 64 -1.64 7.79 10.97
N TYR A 65 -2.14 6.59 11.22
CA TYR A 65 -3.44 6.37 11.85
C TYR A 65 -3.29 6.28 13.36
N THR A 66 -4.19 6.95 14.06
CA THR A 66 -4.41 6.71 15.49
C THR A 66 -5.56 5.73 15.67
N ALA A 67 -5.42 4.80 16.64
CA ALA A 67 -6.43 3.79 16.91
C ALA A 67 -7.17 4.16 18.21
N GLU A 68 -8.49 4.35 18.12
CA GLU A 68 -9.35 4.58 19.27
C GLU A 68 -10.66 3.83 19.09
N ASN A 69 -11.06 3.05 20.11
CA ASN A 69 -12.30 2.28 20.11
C ASN A 69 -12.51 1.39 18.85
N GLY A 70 -11.42 0.83 18.32
CA GLY A 70 -11.46 -0.02 17.13
C GLY A 70 -11.60 0.74 15.80
N ILE A 71 -11.51 2.05 15.82
CA ILE A 71 -11.53 2.92 14.62
C ILE A 71 -10.14 3.49 14.42
N LEU A 72 -9.64 3.45 13.18
CA LEU A 72 -8.43 4.16 12.80
C LEU A 72 -8.80 5.53 12.24
N THR A 73 -8.11 6.55 12.68
CA THR A 73 -8.35 7.95 12.24
C THR A 73 -7.04 8.60 11.82
N CYS A 74 -7.07 9.33 10.73
CA CYS A 74 -5.97 10.17 10.27
C CYS A 74 -6.50 11.50 9.72
N ASP A 75 -5.62 12.47 9.57
CA ASP A 75 -5.94 13.72 8.89
C ASP A 75 -6.12 13.48 7.39
N TYR A 76 -7.00 14.26 6.77
CA TYR A 76 -7.17 14.26 5.33
C TYR A 76 -5.94 14.88 4.66
N VAL A 77 -5.36 14.16 3.70
CA VAL A 77 -4.18 14.62 2.96
C VAL A 77 -4.61 15.37 1.70
N HIS A 78 -4.24 16.65 1.59
CA HIS A 78 -4.51 17.53 0.44
C HIS A 78 -3.37 17.50 -0.57
N LYS A 79 -3.04 16.31 -1.08
CA LYS A 79 -2.02 16.11 -2.11
C LYS A 79 -2.58 15.21 -3.21
N PRO A 80 -2.09 15.31 -4.45
CA PRO A 80 -2.53 14.43 -5.52
C PRO A 80 -2.09 12.99 -5.25
N LEU A 81 -2.89 12.03 -5.72
CA LEU A 81 -2.48 10.64 -5.78
C LEU A 81 -1.38 10.44 -6.83
N LEU A 82 -0.48 9.52 -6.58
CA LEU A 82 0.53 9.14 -7.56
C LEU A 82 -0.11 8.67 -8.88
N GLU A 83 -1.27 7.99 -8.80
CA GLU A 83 -2.05 7.58 -9.98
C GLU A 83 -2.45 8.79 -10.83
N ASP A 84 -2.94 9.86 -10.23
CA ASP A 84 -3.33 11.07 -10.98
C ASP A 84 -2.14 11.73 -11.67
N VAL A 85 -0.98 11.71 -11.00
CA VAL A 85 0.27 12.31 -11.55
C VAL A 85 0.77 11.49 -12.74
N ILE A 86 0.78 10.15 -12.67
CA ILE A 86 1.23 9.32 -13.79
C ILE A 86 0.24 9.33 -14.95
N LEU A 87 -1.07 9.38 -14.69
CA LEU A 87 -2.09 9.50 -15.71
C LEU A 87 -1.96 10.82 -16.48
N LYS A 88 -1.74 11.93 -15.77
CA LYS A 88 -1.46 13.22 -16.39
C LYS A 88 -0.21 13.18 -17.28
N ALA A 89 0.90 12.61 -16.80
CA ALA A 89 2.10 12.43 -17.61
C ALA A 89 1.84 11.59 -18.86
N SER A 90 0.97 10.58 -18.75
CA SER A 90 0.53 9.73 -19.88
C SER A 90 -0.29 10.52 -20.91
N GLU A 91 -1.25 11.33 -20.46
CA GLU A 91 -2.06 12.19 -21.32
C GLU A 91 -1.19 13.22 -22.08
N GLU A 92 -0.20 13.76 -21.40
CA GLU A 92 0.79 14.68 -21.96
C GLU A 92 1.86 14.00 -22.82
N ARG A 93 1.83 12.65 -22.91
CA ARG A 93 2.85 11.83 -23.58
C ARG A 93 4.28 12.10 -23.08
N ASN A 94 4.41 12.45 -21.82
CA ASN A 94 5.69 12.71 -21.17
C ASN A 94 6.34 11.41 -20.71
N VAL A 95 6.97 10.70 -21.64
CA VAL A 95 7.56 9.37 -21.41
C VAL A 95 8.66 9.42 -20.36
N SER A 96 9.48 10.46 -20.33
CA SER A 96 10.55 10.61 -19.33
C SER A 96 10.00 10.73 -17.91
N GLU A 97 8.89 11.44 -17.73
CA GLU A 97 8.23 11.58 -16.44
C GLU A 97 7.58 10.26 -16.00
N ILE A 98 6.97 9.52 -16.93
CA ILE A 98 6.42 8.18 -16.64
C ILE A 98 7.51 7.27 -16.10
N TYR A 99 8.65 7.18 -16.78
CA TYR A 99 9.78 6.36 -16.32
C TYR A 99 10.30 6.83 -14.95
N ARG A 100 10.44 8.13 -14.74
CA ARG A 100 10.87 8.67 -13.45
C ARG A 100 9.92 8.28 -12.30
N LEU A 101 8.60 8.32 -12.52
CA LEU A 101 7.61 7.92 -11.51
C LEU A 101 7.62 6.41 -11.26
N MET A 102 7.84 5.61 -12.30
CA MET A 102 8.00 4.14 -12.17
C MET A 102 9.27 3.78 -11.40
N ASP A 103 10.38 4.45 -11.69
CA ASP A 103 11.64 4.26 -10.96
C ASP A 103 11.48 4.64 -9.50
N LEU A 104 10.83 5.77 -9.21
CA LEU A 104 10.51 6.20 -7.84
C LEU A 104 9.70 5.14 -7.09
N LEU A 105 8.65 4.61 -7.72
CA LEU A 105 7.84 3.54 -7.13
C LEU A 105 8.70 2.30 -6.85
N TYR A 106 9.54 1.88 -7.80
CA TYR A 106 10.37 0.70 -7.64
C TYR A 106 11.44 0.87 -6.55
N GLU A 107 12.07 2.03 -6.48
CA GLU A 107 13.02 2.37 -5.40
C GLU A 107 12.36 2.31 -4.01
N GLU A 108 11.14 2.83 -3.87
CA GLU A 108 10.36 2.74 -2.65
C GLU A 108 10.02 1.28 -2.29
N ILE A 109 9.64 0.45 -3.28
CA ILE A 109 9.41 -0.99 -3.07
C ILE A 109 10.69 -1.66 -2.56
N LEU A 110 11.84 -1.39 -3.16
CA LEU A 110 13.12 -1.95 -2.72
C LEU A 110 13.50 -1.51 -1.30
N HIS A 111 13.13 -0.30 -0.91
CA HIS A 111 13.43 0.27 0.39
C HIS A 111 12.50 -0.23 1.51
N SER A 112 11.32 -0.75 1.15
CA SER A 112 10.28 -1.13 2.10
C SER A 112 10.61 -2.31 3.00
N SER A 113 11.58 -3.14 2.63
CA SER A 113 11.94 -4.36 3.36
C SER A 113 13.40 -4.74 3.19
N GLU A 114 13.88 -5.57 4.11
CA GLU A 114 15.15 -6.27 3.95
C GLU A 114 15.12 -7.17 2.71
N GLN A 115 16.27 -7.33 2.06
CA GLN A 115 16.48 -8.31 1.00
C GLN A 115 16.98 -9.62 1.58
N ILE A 116 16.50 -10.72 1.03
CA ILE A 116 16.90 -12.09 1.39
C ILE A 116 17.44 -12.84 0.18
N ALA A 117 17.98 -14.06 0.39
CA ALA A 117 18.52 -14.86 -0.69
C ALA A 117 17.42 -15.26 -1.68
N TRP A 118 17.71 -15.27 -2.99
CA TRP A 118 16.74 -15.58 -4.04
C TRP A 118 16.09 -16.96 -3.89
N LYS A 119 16.82 -17.97 -3.41
CA LYS A 119 16.32 -19.33 -3.16
C LYS A 119 15.27 -19.41 -2.04
N ASP A 120 15.15 -18.38 -1.23
CA ASP A 120 14.16 -18.31 -0.14
C ASP A 120 12.86 -17.66 -0.61
N ASN A 121 12.74 -17.29 -1.90
CA ASN A 121 11.53 -16.66 -2.41
C ASN A 121 10.34 -17.61 -2.44
N ILE A 122 9.14 -17.05 -2.29
CA ILE A 122 7.89 -17.81 -2.21
C ILE A 122 7.62 -18.65 -3.47
N LEU A 123 8.04 -18.18 -4.65
CA LEU A 123 7.84 -18.90 -5.91
C LEU A 123 8.68 -20.18 -5.94
N TYR A 124 9.88 -20.15 -5.37
CA TYR A 124 10.74 -21.32 -5.26
C TYR A 124 10.13 -22.40 -4.33
N THR A 125 9.54 -21.99 -3.20
CA THR A 125 8.90 -22.90 -2.25
C THR A 125 7.60 -23.49 -2.79
N LEU A 126 6.93 -22.83 -3.74
CA LEU A 126 5.71 -23.32 -4.39
C LEU A 126 5.97 -24.27 -5.56
N ASP A 127 7.24 -24.56 -5.86
CA ASP A 127 7.67 -25.47 -6.94
C ASP A 127 7.02 -25.13 -8.31
N ILE A 128 6.91 -23.84 -8.62
CA ILE A 128 6.30 -23.33 -9.84
C ILE A 128 7.36 -23.32 -10.97
N GLY A 129 8.04 -24.43 -11.25
CA GLY A 129 8.94 -24.58 -12.39
C GLY A 129 9.94 -23.44 -12.61
N ILE A 130 10.53 -22.95 -11.54
CA ILE A 130 11.38 -21.77 -11.54
C ILE A 130 12.78 -22.16 -12.00
N GLU A 131 13.26 -21.48 -13.03
CA GLU A 131 14.67 -21.59 -13.43
C GLU A 131 15.57 -21.06 -12.30
N GLU A 132 16.65 -21.77 -12.01
CA GLU A 132 17.66 -21.36 -11.03
C GLU A 132 18.50 -20.17 -11.56
N ASN A 133 17.85 -19.02 -11.72
CA ASN A 133 18.50 -17.82 -12.22
C ASN A 133 18.17 -16.61 -11.34
N GLU A 134 19.08 -16.28 -10.44
CA GLU A 134 18.97 -15.12 -9.55
C GLU A 134 18.68 -13.82 -10.29
N ASN A 135 19.26 -13.65 -11.48
CA ASN A 135 19.13 -12.42 -12.27
C ASN A 135 17.73 -12.23 -12.85
N LEU A 136 16.98 -13.31 -13.03
CA LEU A 136 15.62 -13.24 -13.57
C LEU A 136 14.65 -12.58 -12.59
N TYR A 137 14.75 -12.96 -11.31
CA TYR A 137 13.81 -12.49 -10.28
C TYR A 137 14.24 -11.17 -9.65
N GLY A 138 15.52 -10.80 -9.73
CA GLY A 138 16.07 -9.64 -9.07
C GLY A 138 16.01 -9.77 -7.53
N PRO A 139 16.01 -8.64 -6.80
CA PRO A 139 15.98 -8.65 -5.34
C PRO A 139 14.73 -9.32 -4.77
N ILE A 140 14.92 -10.16 -3.75
CA ILE A 140 13.84 -10.80 -3.00
C ILE A 140 13.65 -10.05 -1.69
N LEU A 141 12.43 -9.60 -1.44
CA LEU A 141 12.06 -8.89 -0.23
C LEU A 141 11.60 -9.88 0.83
N LYS A 142 12.02 -9.68 2.07
CA LYS A 142 11.52 -10.45 3.22
C LYS A 142 10.03 -10.26 3.41
N LEU A 143 9.57 -9.01 3.26
CA LEU A 143 8.15 -8.63 3.27
C LEU A 143 7.82 -7.87 1.99
N GLY A 144 6.81 -8.32 1.28
CA GLY A 144 6.27 -7.62 0.12
C GLY A 144 4.90 -7.02 0.42
N PHE A 145 4.80 -5.70 0.37
CA PHE A 145 3.56 -4.98 0.58
C PHE A 145 2.83 -4.83 -0.76
N LEU A 146 1.78 -5.64 -0.95
CA LEU A 146 1.04 -5.71 -2.23
C LEU A 146 0.32 -4.40 -2.57
N ASP A 147 0.03 -3.59 -1.57
CA ASP A 147 -0.65 -2.31 -1.74
C ASP A 147 0.30 -1.15 -2.10
N MET A 148 1.59 -1.43 -2.32
CA MET A 148 2.52 -0.45 -2.85
C MET A 148 2.28 -0.27 -4.35
N ASN A 149 1.25 0.48 -4.68
CA ASN A 149 0.80 0.78 -6.04
C ASN A 149 0.47 2.27 -6.19
N PHE A 150 0.15 2.70 -7.41
CA PHE A 150 -0.11 4.10 -7.74
C PHE A 150 -1.33 4.70 -7.03
N ARG A 151 -2.28 3.87 -6.58
CA ARG A 151 -3.53 4.31 -5.91
C ARG A 151 -3.37 4.53 -4.42
N ASN A 152 -2.32 3.99 -3.81
CA ASN A 152 -2.10 3.99 -2.36
C ASN A 152 -0.90 4.85 -1.94
N ALA A 153 -0.53 5.82 -2.74
CA ALA A 153 0.45 6.83 -2.41
C ALA A 153 -0.01 8.22 -2.85
N PHE A 154 0.24 9.21 -2.00
CA PHE A 154 0.21 10.61 -2.38
C PHE A 154 1.57 11.03 -2.92
N TYR A 155 1.58 11.89 -3.92
CA TYR A 155 2.78 12.51 -4.46
C TYR A 155 2.98 13.89 -3.83
N CYS A 156 4.04 14.03 -3.04
CA CYS A 156 4.34 15.22 -2.26
C CYS A 156 5.70 15.81 -2.71
N ASP A 157 5.70 16.61 -3.77
CA ASP A 157 6.89 17.34 -4.24
C ASP A 157 8.13 16.44 -4.49
N GLY A 158 7.93 15.31 -5.14
CA GLY A 158 8.98 14.34 -5.48
C GLY A 158 9.13 13.18 -4.51
N GLU A 159 8.40 13.19 -3.40
CA GLU A 159 8.38 12.11 -2.42
C GLU A 159 7.02 11.43 -2.38
N LEU A 160 6.97 10.16 -1.97
CA LEU A 160 5.73 9.41 -1.79
C LEU A 160 5.33 9.37 -0.32
N LEU A 161 4.04 9.55 -0.08
CA LEU A 161 3.39 9.34 1.22
C LEU A 161 2.41 8.19 1.07
N TRP A 162 2.76 7.03 1.63
CA TRP A 162 1.98 5.80 1.54
C TRP A 162 0.76 5.80 2.47
N PHE A 163 -0.27 5.03 2.09
CA PHE A 163 -1.44 4.75 2.95
C PHE A 163 -2.06 3.40 2.57
N ASP A 164 -2.98 2.91 3.39
CA ASP A 164 -3.78 1.68 3.15
C ASP A 164 -2.95 0.43 2.82
N GLN A 165 -1.87 0.19 3.54
CA GLN A 165 -1.01 -1.00 3.37
C GLN A 165 -1.60 -2.20 4.12
N GLU A 166 -2.55 -2.89 3.49
CA GLU A 166 -3.38 -3.93 4.11
C GLU A 166 -2.82 -5.35 3.91
N TRP A 167 -2.16 -5.62 2.76
CA TRP A 167 -1.78 -6.95 2.34
C TRP A 167 -0.27 -7.12 2.28
N VAL A 168 0.22 -8.18 2.93
CA VAL A 168 1.66 -8.47 3.03
C VAL A 168 1.90 -9.93 2.67
N LEU A 169 2.89 -10.16 1.82
CA LEU A 169 3.45 -11.49 1.52
C LEU A 169 4.88 -11.58 2.06
N GLU A 170 5.30 -12.79 2.40
CA GLU A 170 6.69 -13.05 2.80
C GLU A 170 7.51 -13.59 1.63
N ALA A 171 8.81 -13.27 1.61
CA ALA A 171 9.80 -13.84 0.69
C ALA A 171 9.41 -13.71 -0.79
N VAL A 172 9.13 -12.49 -1.25
CA VAL A 172 8.60 -12.22 -2.60
C VAL A 172 9.55 -11.34 -3.42
N PRO A 173 9.72 -11.60 -4.73
CA PRO A 173 10.49 -10.71 -5.60
C PRO A 173 9.94 -9.29 -5.62
N ALA A 174 10.81 -8.28 -5.51
CA ALA A 174 10.40 -6.87 -5.64
C ALA A 174 9.72 -6.59 -6.99
N LYS A 175 10.17 -7.24 -8.05
CA LYS A 175 9.54 -7.16 -9.37
C LYS A 175 8.10 -7.65 -9.40
N PHE A 176 7.74 -8.60 -8.54
CA PHE A 176 6.35 -9.06 -8.41
C PHE A 176 5.45 -7.96 -7.85
N ILE A 177 5.93 -7.23 -6.84
CA ILE A 177 5.20 -6.09 -6.28
C ILE A 177 5.02 -4.99 -7.32
N LEU A 178 6.09 -4.66 -8.06
CA LEU A 178 6.01 -3.69 -9.17
C LEU A 178 5.02 -4.15 -10.26
N TYR A 179 5.08 -5.41 -10.67
CA TYR A 179 4.15 -5.97 -11.65
C TYR A 179 2.69 -5.85 -11.16
N HIS A 180 2.44 -6.21 -9.90
CA HIS A 180 1.11 -6.08 -9.28
C HIS A 180 0.61 -4.62 -9.25
N ALA A 181 1.51 -3.65 -9.15
CA ALA A 181 1.16 -2.23 -9.19
C ALA A 181 0.73 -1.74 -10.59
N LEU A 182 1.10 -2.46 -11.65
CA LEU A 182 0.85 -2.08 -13.05
C LEU A 182 -0.42 -2.70 -13.64
N ILE A 183 -1.05 -3.64 -12.95
CA ILE A 183 -2.28 -4.34 -13.38
C ILE A 183 -3.49 -3.88 -12.57
#